data_f1e2d4c010129684f036fc34a42098f1
#
_entry.id   f1e2d4c010129684f036fc34a42098f1
#
_cell.length_a   1.000
_cell.length_b   1.000
_cell.length_c   1.000
_cell.angle_alpha   90.00
_cell.angle_beta   90.00
_cell.angle_gamma   90.00
#
_symmetry.space_group_name_H-M   'P 1'
#
loop_
_entity.id
_entity.type
_entity.pdbx_description
1 polymer ?
#
loop_
_entity_poly.entity_id
_entity_poly.type
_entity_poly.pdbx_seq_one_letter_code
_entity_poly.pdbx_strand_id
1 'polypeptide(L)'
;QTFNNQNTFKVIDLKDANEYKFKVRANKANVACEESDVFSTVTTPKRVSNKSVKSRSRRKITYSFKKVNATGYEYQWSTHRNFKYNFKTKTTKSTRVTIKTAQSRKRYYVRVRAYKLDENKNKVYGSWSKVKRVKVR
;
A
#
# COMPACT_ATOMS: atom_id res chain seq x y z
N GLN A 1 -3.59 5.65 -28.01
CA GLN A 1 -2.28 6.06 -28.53
C GLN A 1 -1.83 5.08 -29.62
N THR A 2 -1.28 5.58 -30.70
CA THR A 2 -0.73 4.78 -31.81
C THR A 2 0.80 4.92 -31.77
N PHE A 3 1.51 3.79 -31.89
CA PHE A 3 2.97 3.73 -31.87
C PHE A 3 3.44 2.97 -33.10
N ASN A 4 4.39 3.53 -33.82
CA ASN A 4 4.95 2.93 -35.02
C ASN A 4 6.26 2.20 -34.70
N ASN A 5 6.39 0.94 -35.10
CA ASN A 5 7.61 0.13 -34.97
C ASN A 5 8.15 -0.02 -33.53
N GLN A 6 7.28 0.03 -32.53
CA GLN A 6 7.64 -0.20 -31.13
C GLN A 6 6.82 -1.35 -30.56
N ASN A 7 7.47 -2.18 -29.77
CA ASN A 7 6.87 -3.31 -29.06
C ASN A 7 6.81 -3.08 -27.52
N THR A 8 7.28 -1.93 -27.05
CA THR A 8 7.26 -1.53 -25.63
C THR A 8 6.72 -0.13 -25.50
N PHE A 9 5.73 0.05 -24.62
CA PHE A 9 5.05 1.33 -24.39
C PHE A 9 5.04 1.66 -22.93
N LYS A 10 5.20 2.95 -22.60
CA LYS A 10 5.06 3.47 -21.24
C LYS A 10 3.80 4.32 -21.16
N VAL A 11 2.87 3.92 -20.30
CA VAL A 11 1.68 4.72 -19.97
C VAL A 11 2.00 5.54 -18.72
N ILE A 12 1.82 6.85 -18.80
CA ILE A 12 2.10 7.82 -17.73
C ILE A 12 0.81 8.45 -17.22
N ASP A 13 0.92 9.27 -16.17
CA ASP A 13 -0.19 10.03 -15.55
C ASP A 13 -1.34 9.16 -15.00
N LEU A 14 -1.01 7.93 -14.61
CA LEU A 14 -1.94 7.04 -13.95
C LEU A 14 -2.18 7.47 -12.51
N LYS A 15 -3.45 7.43 -12.08
CA LYS A 15 -3.83 7.71 -10.68
C LYS A 15 -3.42 6.56 -9.76
N ASP A 16 -3.04 6.88 -8.52
CA ASP A 16 -2.67 5.88 -7.51
C ASP A 16 -3.87 5.01 -7.10
N ALA A 17 -3.60 3.74 -6.83
CA ALA A 17 -4.56 2.74 -6.36
C ALA A 17 -5.80 2.61 -7.26
N ASN A 18 -5.64 2.75 -8.56
CA ASN A 18 -6.67 2.53 -9.55
C ASN A 18 -6.38 1.28 -10.38
N GLU A 19 -7.44 0.63 -10.81
CA GLU A 19 -7.38 -0.44 -11.79
C GLU A 19 -7.37 0.16 -13.19
N TYR A 20 -6.53 -0.40 -14.06
CA TYR A 20 -6.43 -0.05 -15.48
C TYR A 20 -6.48 -1.32 -16.31
N LYS A 21 -7.20 -1.23 -17.42
CA LYS A 21 -7.34 -2.30 -18.40
C LYS A 21 -6.72 -1.85 -19.73
N PHE A 22 -5.93 -2.71 -20.33
CA PHE A 22 -5.22 -2.45 -21.56
C PHE A 22 -5.60 -3.49 -22.62
N LYS A 23 -5.72 -3.03 -23.84
CA LYS A 23 -5.77 -3.85 -25.06
C LYS A 23 -4.76 -3.31 -26.05
N VAL A 24 -4.22 -4.17 -26.87
CA VAL A 24 -3.30 -3.82 -27.95
C VAL A 24 -3.88 -4.32 -29.27
N ARG A 25 -3.80 -3.50 -30.30
CA ARG A 25 -4.16 -3.86 -31.66
C ARG A 25 -3.03 -3.48 -32.61
N ALA A 26 -2.58 -4.43 -33.42
CA ALA A 26 -1.67 -4.16 -34.52
C ALA A 26 -2.44 -3.57 -35.72
N ASN A 27 -1.84 -2.64 -36.42
CA ASN A 27 -2.36 -2.09 -37.67
C ASN A 27 -1.32 -2.30 -38.77
N LYS A 28 -1.75 -2.86 -39.91
CA LYS A 28 -0.93 -2.97 -41.10
C LYS A 28 -1.69 -2.36 -42.27
N ALA A 29 -1.13 -1.34 -42.90
CA ALA A 29 -1.60 -0.67 -44.11
C ALA A 29 -3.11 -0.91 -44.43
N ASN A 30 -4.02 -0.19 -43.80
CA ASN A 30 -5.46 -0.25 -43.97
C ASN A 30 -6.17 -1.57 -43.58
N VAL A 31 -5.48 -2.51 -42.91
CA VAL A 31 -6.06 -3.72 -42.35
C VAL A 31 -6.05 -3.63 -40.85
N ALA A 32 -7.22 -3.58 -40.22
CA ALA A 32 -7.34 -3.66 -38.75
C ALA A 32 -7.19 -5.13 -38.35
N CYS A 33 -6.19 -5.42 -37.51
CA CYS A 33 -6.02 -6.72 -36.89
C CYS A 33 -6.94 -6.85 -35.64
N GLU A 34 -7.17 -8.06 -35.21
CA GLU A 34 -7.91 -8.31 -33.95
C GLU A 34 -7.22 -7.66 -32.75
N GLU A 35 -8.02 -7.31 -31.75
CA GLU A 35 -7.50 -6.81 -30.47
C GLU A 35 -6.96 -7.97 -29.62
N SER A 36 -5.94 -7.70 -28.84
CA SER A 36 -5.46 -8.65 -27.82
C SER A 36 -6.51 -8.89 -26.74
N ASP A 37 -6.30 -9.92 -25.95
CA ASP A 37 -6.99 -10.07 -24.67
C ASP A 37 -6.80 -8.85 -23.77
N VAL A 38 -7.74 -8.66 -22.86
CA VAL A 38 -7.67 -7.59 -21.87
C VAL A 38 -6.62 -7.91 -20.82
N PHE A 39 -5.61 -7.05 -20.68
CA PHE A 39 -4.68 -7.09 -19.56
C PHE A 39 -5.12 -6.09 -18.49
N SER A 40 -5.29 -6.56 -17.25
CA SER A 40 -5.67 -5.75 -16.10
C SER A 40 -4.50 -5.58 -15.14
N THR A 41 -4.33 -4.38 -14.61
CA THR A 41 -3.32 -4.08 -13.58
C THR A 41 -3.81 -3.00 -12.62
N VAL A 42 -3.21 -2.96 -11.43
CA VAL A 42 -3.54 -1.99 -10.39
C VAL A 42 -2.30 -1.18 -10.04
N THR A 43 -2.43 0.14 -10.05
CA THR A 43 -1.35 1.03 -9.61
C THR A 43 -1.20 1.01 -8.08
N THR A 44 0.03 1.21 -7.60
CA THR A 44 0.33 1.21 -6.16
C THR A 44 -0.33 2.38 -5.44
N PRO A 45 -0.84 2.16 -4.20
CA PRO A 45 -1.34 3.24 -3.37
C PRO A 45 -0.24 4.23 -2.96
N LYS A 46 -0.63 5.48 -2.74
CA LYS A 46 0.25 6.50 -2.15
C LYS A 46 0.80 6.06 -0.80
N ARG A 47 2.01 6.53 -0.51
CA ARG A 47 2.61 6.38 0.81
C ARG A 47 1.75 7.02 1.89
N VAL A 48 1.43 6.26 2.94
CA VAL A 48 0.64 6.74 4.08
C VAL A 48 1.45 7.69 4.96
N SER A 49 0.86 8.81 5.35
CA SER A 49 1.44 9.76 6.30
C SER A 49 0.91 9.53 7.72
N ASN A 50 1.82 9.46 8.69
CA ASN A 50 1.45 9.33 10.10
C ASN A 50 0.79 10.61 10.63
N LYS A 51 -0.30 10.47 11.41
CA LYS A 51 -0.90 11.57 12.18
C LYS A 51 -0.38 11.58 13.62
N SER A 52 -0.59 10.50 14.34
CA SER A 52 -0.30 10.44 15.77
C SER A 52 0.02 9.02 16.22
N VAL A 53 1.00 8.91 17.13
CA VAL A 53 1.31 7.67 17.85
C VAL A 53 1.43 8.01 19.32
N LYS A 54 0.56 7.47 20.18
CA LYS A 54 0.50 7.78 21.61
C LYS A 54 0.24 6.52 22.44
N SER A 55 0.76 6.50 23.65
CA SER A 55 0.41 5.50 24.66
C SER A 55 -0.12 6.21 25.90
N ARG A 56 -1.45 6.24 26.04
CA ARG A 56 -2.13 6.85 27.19
C ARG A 56 -2.50 5.84 28.27
N SER A 57 -2.59 4.58 27.90
CA SER A 57 -2.95 3.47 28.80
C SER A 57 -1.85 2.42 28.80
N ARG A 58 -1.74 1.69 29.91
CA ARG A 58 -0.78 0.61 30.09
C ARG A 58 -0.92 -0.44 28.99
N ARG A 59 0.19 -0.84 28.37
CA ARG A 59 0.27 -1.85 27.30
C ARG A 59 -0.59 -1.56 26.05
N LYS A 60 -0.92 -0.29 25.77
CA LYS A 60 -1.69 0.11 24.62
C LYS A 60 -1.02 1.24 23.84
N ILE A 61 -0.98 1.12 22.54
CA ILE A 61 -0.58 2.19 21.61
C ILE A 61 -1.79 2.54 20.76
N THR A 62 -2.16 3.81 20.73
CA THR A 62 -3.09 4.35 19.74
C THR A 62 -2.29 4.94 18.60
N TYR A 63 -2.49 4.40 17.41
CA TYR A 63 -1.81 4.83 16.19
C TYR A 63 -2.84 5.31 15.18
N SER A 64 -2.65 6.52 14.65
CA SER A 64 -3.50 7.08 13.59
C SER A 64 -2.67 7.65 12.46
N PHE A 65 -3.22 7.61 11.25
CA PHE A 65 -2.57 8.02 10.01
C PHE A 65 -3.58 8.63 9.03
N LYS A 66 -3.09 9.30 7.99
CA LYS A 66 -3.93 9.92 6.96
C LYS A 66 -4.52 8.85 6.04
N LYS A 67 -5.79 9.04 5.67
CA LYS A 67 -6.47 8.22 4.65
C LYS A 67 -5.82 8.47 3.29
N VAL A 68 -5.66 7.40 2.51
CA VAL A 68 -5.30 7.43 1.08
C VAL A 68 -6.27 6.55 0.31
N ASN A 69 -6.30 6.65 -1.03
CA ASN A 69 -7.05 5.72 -1.85
C ASN A 69 -6.43 4.31 -1.71
N ALA A 70 -7.19 3.38 -1.14
CA ALA A 70 -6.73 2.02 -0.85
C ALA A 70 -7.90 1.12 -0.49
N THR A 71 -7.75 -0.19 -0.65
CA THR A 71 -8.69 -1.19 -0.11
C THR A 71 -8.54 -1.34 1.40
N GLY A 72 -7.32 -1.19 1.91
CA GLY A 72 -7.03 -1.27 3.33
C GLY A 72 -5.58 -0.94 3.66
N TYR A 73 -5.22 -1.15 4.89
CA TYR A 73 -3.91 -0.83 5.43
C TYR A 73 -3.32 -2.04 6.15
N GLU A 74 -2.02 -2.20 6.01
CA GLU A 74 -1.23 -3.15 6.79
C GLU A 74 -0.33 -2.36 7.72
N TYR A 75 -0.37 -2.63 9.01
CA TYR A 75 0.48 -1.97 9.99
C TYR A 75 1.31 -2.98 10.77
N GLN A 76 2.52 -2.54 11.10
CA GLN A 76 3.50 -3.33 11.85
C GLN A 76 3.94 -2.60 13.11
N TRP A 77 4.27 -3.38 14.14
CA TRP A 77 4.90 -2.87 15.34
C TRP A 77 5.97 -3.85 15.84
N SER A 78 7.04 -3.28 16.40
CA SER A 78 8.20 -4.02 16.89
C SER A 78 8.89 -3.24 17.99
N THR A 79 9.68 -3.92 18.81
CA THR A 79 10.68 -3.30 19.71
C THR A 79 11.96 -2.93 18.96
N HIS A 80 12.15 -3.38 17.71
CA HIS A 80 13.29 -3.10 16.86
C HIS A 80 12.90 -2.14 15.71
N ARG A 81 13.69 -1.08 15.52
CA ARG A 81 13.42 -0.04 14.53
C ARG A 81 13.46 -0.53 13.09
N ASN A 82 14.28 -1.53 12.81
CA ASN A 82 14.49 -2.05 11.45
C ASN A 82 13.44 -3.08 11.00
N PHE A 83 12.57 -3.54 11.91
CA PHE A 83 11.56 -4.58 11.64
C PHE A 83 12.11 -5.90 11.07
N LYS A 84 13.39 -6.21 11.33
CA LYS A 84 13.99 -7.48 10.93
C LYS A 84 13.55 -8.63 11.85
N TYR A 85 13.37 -8.33 13.14
CA TYR A 85 13.05 -9.34 14.17
C TYR A 85 11.88 -8.88 15.04
N ASN A 86 11.15 -9.85 15.61
CA ASN A 86 10.12 -9.62 16.62
C ASN A 86 9.07 -8.55 16.24
N PHE A 87 8.71 -8.48 14.98
CA PHE A 87 7.61 -7.61 14.54
C PHE A 87 6.30 -8.39 14.45
N LYS A 88 5.21 -7.70 14.67
CA LYS A 88 3.85 -8.19 14.46
C LYS A 88 3.18 -7.38 13.37
N THR A 89 2.35 -8.04 12.58
CA THR A 89 1.62 -7.46 11.45
C THR A 89 0.12 -7.66 11.63
N LYS A 90 -0.66 -6.64 11.31
CA LYS A 90 -2.13 -6.74 11.16
C LYS A 90 -2.62 -5.84 10.04
N THR A 91 -3.79 -6.18 9.52
CA THR A 91 -4.51 -5.38 8.53
C THR A 91 -5.71 -4.68 9.15
N THR A 92 -6.15 -3.58 8.53
CA THR A 92 -7.33 -2.80 8.95
C THR A 92 -7.87 -1.98 7.79
N LYS A 93 -9.14 -1.63 7.83
CA LYS A 93 -9.75 -0.60 6.98
C LYS A 93 -9.81 0.76 7.68
N SER A 94 -9.61 0.80 9.00
CA SER A 94 -9.63 2.03 9.80
C SER A 94 -8.29 2.76 9.73
N THR A 95 -8.31 4.08 9.76
CA THR A 95 -7.13 4.96 9.85
C THR A 95 -6.68 5.22 11.30
N ARG A 96 -7.33 4.57 12.25
CA ARG A 96 -6.98 4.60 13.68
C ARG A 96 -7.03 3.18 14.24
N VAL A 97 -5.95 2.74 14.87
CA VAL A 97 -5.84 1.40 15.45
C VAL A 97 -5.35 1.47 16.89
N THR A 98 -5.79 0.52 17.70
CA THR A 98 -5.26 0.28 19.03
C THR A 98 -4.45 -1.00 19.02
N ILE A 99 -3.17 -0.87 19.34
CA ILE A 99 -2.22 -1.97 19.40
C ILE A 99 -2.06 -2.37 20.85
N LYS A 100 -2.38 -3.61 21.19
CA LYS A 100 -2.05 -4.21 22.48
C LYS A 100 -0.58 -4.69 22.43
N THR A 101 0.22 -4.28 23.40
CA THR A 101 1.64 -4.63 23.50
C THR A 101 1.89 -5.64 24.62
N ALA A 102 2.91 -6.48 24.47
CA ALA A 102 3.27 -7.47 25.48
C ALA A 102 3.86 -6.82 26.75
N GLN A 103 4.58 -5.69 26.58
CA GLN A 103 5.36 -5.08 27.64
C GLN A 103 5.03 -3.59 27.81
N SER A 104 4.91 -3.13 29.07
CA SER A 104 4.90 -1.72 29.42
C SER A 104 6.35 -1.20 29.57
N ARG A 105 6.50 0.13 29.62
CA ARG A 105 7.78 0.85 29.75
C ARG A 105 8.81 0.60 28.65
N LYS A 106 8.50 -0.24 27.63
CA LYS A 106 9.35 -0.51 26.45
C LYS A 106 9.09 0.50 25.35
N ARG A 107 10.11 0.70 24.51
CA ARG A 107 9.97 1.45 23.25
C ARG A 107 9.45 0.54 22.17
N TYR A 108 8.47 1.02 21.44
CA TYR A 108 7.94 0.36 20.24
C TYR A 108 8.08 1.28 19.03
N TYR A 109 8.23 0.67 17.89
CA TYR A 109 8.26 1.30 16.58
C TYR A 109 7.06 0.82 15.80
N VAL A 110 6.42 1.73 15.07
CA VAL A 110 5.25 1.42 14.24
C VAL A 110 5.43 1.98 12.85
N ARG A 111 4.90 1.27 11.86
CA ARG A 111 4.80 1.72 10.47
C ARG A 111 3.52 1.18 9.85
N VAL A 112 3.07 1.79 8.76
CA VAL A 112 1.86 1.41 8.03
C VAL A 112 2.12 1.55 6.53
N ARG A 113 1.48 0.71 5.74
CA ARG A 113 1.37 0.87 4.29
C ARG A 113 -0.06 0.62 3.85
N ALA A 114 -0.46 1.24 2.75
CA ALA A 114 -1.73 0.97 2.11
C ALA A 114 -1.60 -0.20 1.14
N TYR A 115 -2.70 -0.89 0.86
CA TYR A 115 -2.80 -1.85 -0.23
C TYR A 115 -4.09 -1.67 -1.02
N LYS A 116 -4.04 -1.97 -2.29
CA LYS A 116 -5.19 -2.13 -3.18
C LYS A 116 -5.28 -3.61 -3.58
N LEU A 117 -6.48 -4.15 -3.72
CA LEU A 117 -6.66 -5.48 -4.27
C LEU A 117 -6.74 -5.39 -5.79
N ASP A 118 -6.09 -6.30 -6.48
CA ASP A 118 -6.28 -6.54 -7.90
C ASP A 118 -7.55 -7.37 -8.17
N GLU A 119 -7.86 -7.68 -9.42
CA GLU A 119 -9.02 -8.50 -9.82
C GLU A 119 -8.97 -9.92 -9.23
N ASN A 120 -7.78 -10.46 -8.99
CA ASN A 120 -7.55 -11.77 -8.36
C ASN A 120 -7.51 -11.71 -6.83
N LYS A 121 -7.84 -10.54 -6.24
CA LYS A 121 -7.80 -10.27 -4.80
C LYS A 121 -6.40 -10.33 -4.19
N ASN A 122 -5.35 -10.24 -4.98
CA ASN A 122 -3.99 -10.08 -4.48
C ASN A 122 -3.76 -8.66 -4.00
N LYS A 123 -2.93 -8.50 -2.98
CA LYS A 123 -2.60 -7.19 -2.43
C LYS A 123 -1.46 -6.54 -3.18
N VAL A 124 -1.74 -5.39 -3.81
CA VAL A 124 -0.73 -4.50 -4.38
C VAL A 124 -0.40 -3.45 -3.33
N TYR A 125 0.81 -3.49 -2.81
CA TYR A 125 1.23 -2.65 -1.68
C TYR A 125 1.90 -1.35 -2.14
N GLY A 126 1.55 -0.25 -1.46
CA GLY A 126 2.33 0.98 -1.48
C GLY A 126 3.53 0.92 -0.54
N SER A 127 4.35 1.95 -0.57
CA SER A 127 5.54 2.06 0.28
C SER A 127 5.18 2.23 1.76
N TRP A 128 6.04 1.71 2.65
CA TRP A 128 5.92 1.91 4.08
C TRP A 128 6.00 3.39 4.48
N SER A 129 5.18 3.79 5.44
CA SER A 129 5.27 5.11 6.08
C SER A 129 6.62 5.30 6.77
N LYS A 130 6.96 6.55 7.12
CA LYS A 130 8.07 6.82 8.04
C LYS A 130 7.80 6.08 9.37
N VAL A 131 8.83 5.46 9.93
CA VAL A 131 8.75 4.76 11.22
C VAL A 131 8.52 5.77 12.34
N LYS A 132 7.54 5.52 13.20
CA LYS A 132 7.29 6.30 14.42
C LYS A 132 7.66 5.50 15.67
N ARG A 133 8.16 6.19 16.67
CA ARG A 133 8.57 5.64 17.96
C ARG A 133 7.61 6.09 19.06
N VAL A 134 7.30 5.21 19.98
CA VAL A 134 6.51 5.50 21.18
C VAL A 134 7.04 4.68 22.37
N LYS A 135 7.11 5.31 23.56
CA LYS A 135 7.33 4.60 24.83
C LYS A 135 5.96 4.20 25.38
N VAL A 136 5.79 2.94 25.65
CA VAL A 136 4.51 2.39 26.16
C VAL A 136 4.43 2.63 27.67
N ARG A 137 3.26 3.08 28.13
CA ARG A 137 2.92 3.16 29.54
C ARG A 137 2.76 1.80 30.21
#